data_7d7763dc34c8686875712891681bd79b
#
_entry.id   7d7763dc34c8686875712891681bd79b
#
_cell.length_a   1.000
_cell.length_b   1.000
_cell.length_c   1.000
_cell.angle_alpha   90.00
_cell.angle_beta   90.00
_cell.angle_gamma   90.00
#
_symmetry.space_group_name_H-M   'P 1'
#
loop_
_entity.id
_entity.type
_entity.pdbx_description
1 polymer ?
#
loop_
_entity_poly.entity_id
_entity_poly.type
_entity_poly.pdbx_seq_one_letter_code
_entity_poly.pdbx_strand_id
1 'polypeptide(L)'
;MLKIGVLGAGHLGKIHINCIKQLSVYELIGFYDQDIATAKKVSEDLQVKCFSSINELVDSVDVVDIVTPTISHFECASVALKKGKHVFIEKPIVATVDEADRLVKLAEEANVKVQVGHVERFNPAYIAARPHINAPLFVEAHRLAIFNPRGTDVPVVLDLMVHDIDIILDMIKIK
;
A
#
# COMPACT_ATOMS: atom_id res chain seq x y z
N MET A 1 -19.61 -8.16 -3.46
CA MET A 1 -18.24 -7.99 -3.98
C MET A 1 -17.91 -6.51 -3.87
N LEU A 2 -16.79 -6.15 -3.24
CA LEU A 2 -16.40 -4.75 -3.12
C LEU A 2 -15.74 -4.27 -4.42
N LYS A 3 -16.11 -3.08 -4.86
CA LYS A 3 -15.48 -2.42 -6.01
C LYS A 3 -14.15 -1.82 -5.59
N ILE A 4 -13.07 -2.15 -6.31
CA ILE A 4 -11.73 -1.66 -6.00
C ILE A 4 -11.10 -0.96 -7.22
N GLY A 5 -10.37 0.12 -6.95
CA GLY A 5 -9.59 0.85 -7.95
C GLY A 5 -8.16 1.07 -7.49
N VAL A 6 -7.23 1.11 -8.42
CA VAL A 6 -5.79 1.23 -8.14
C VAL A 6 -5.29 2.62 -8.53
N LEU A 7 -4.61 3.31 -7.63
CA LEU A 7 -3.88 4.55 -7.89
C LEU A 7 -2.39 4.24 -8.03
N GLY A 8 -1.85 4.52 -9.21
CA GLY A 8 -0.49 4.17 -9.62
C GLY A 8 -0.42 2.84 -10.37
N ALA A 9 0.07 2.88 -11.61
CA ALA A 9 0.19 1.71 -12.49
C ALA A 9 1.64 1.44 -12.91
N GLY A 10 2.59 1.87 -12.09
CA GLY A 10 4.01 1.56 -12.23
C GLY A 10 4.29 0.05 -12.08
N HIS A 11 5.53 -0.31 -11.77
CA HIS A 11 5.91 -1.71 -11.63
C HIS A 11 5.06 -2.45 -10.60
N LEU A 12 4.92 -1.88 -9.39
CA LEU A 12 4.17 -2.51 -8.30
C LEU A 12 2.67 -2.47 -8.54
N GLY A 13 2.13 -1.36 -9.09
CA GLY A 13 0.71 -1.24 -9.43
C GLY A 13 0.24 -2.31 -10.41
N LYS A 14 1.05 -2.68 -11.40
CA LYS A 14 0.74 -3.81 -12.30
C LYS A 14 0.64 -5.14 -11.57
N ILE A 15 1.48 -5.35 -10.55
CA ILE A 15 1.41 -6.55 -9.71
C ILE A 15 0.11 -6.55 -8.92
N HIS A 16 -0.25 -5.43 -8.28
CA HIS A 16 -1.50 -5.30 -7.52
C HIS A 16 -2.73 -5.53 -8.41
N ILE A 17 -2.79 -4.91 -9.58
CA ILE A 17 -3.86 -5.13 -10.56
C ILE A 17 -4.02 -6.62 -10.87
N ASN A 18 -2.92 -7.33 -11.12
CA ASN A 18 -2.96 -8.76 -11.43
C ASN A 18 -3.37 -9.61 -10.21
N CYS A 19 -2.93 -9.26 -9.01
CA CYS A 19 -3.35 -9.95 -7.78
C CYS A 19 -4.85 -9.73 -7.52
N ILE A 20 -5.33 -8.50 -7.63
CA ILE A 20 -6.75 -8.15 -7.40
C ILE A 20 -7.66 -8.93 -8.35
N LYS A 21 -7.28 -9.08 -9.63
CA LYS A 21 -8.05 -9.89 -10.61
C LYS A 21 -8.25 -11.33 -10.21
N GLN A 22 -7.39 -11.89 -9.34
CA GLN A 22 -7.47 -13.28 -8.88
C GLN A 22 -8.32 -13.42 -7.61
N LEU A 23 -8.75 -12.32 -6.99
CA LEU A 23 -9.49 -12.30 -5.73
C LEU A 23 -10.99 -12.19 -5.97
N SER A 24 -11.75 -13.24 -5.67
CA SER A 24 -13.20 -13.28 -5.85
C SER A 24 -13.99 -12.32 -4.97
N VAL A 25 -13.38 -11.75 -3.95
CA VAL A 25 -13.98 -10.78 -3.03
C VAL A 25 -14.04 -9.35 -3.60
N TYR A 26 -13.24 -9.07 -4.63
CA TYR A 26 -13.15 -7.76 -5.27
C TYR A 26 -13.60 -7.78 -6.72
N GLU A 27 -14.17 -6.66 -7.15
CA GLU A 27 -14.40 -6.30 -8.54
C GLU A 27 -13.45 -5.15 -8.90
N LEU A 28 -12.44 -5.43 -9.74
CA LEU A 28 -11.52 -4.39 -10.21
C LEU A 28 -12.23 -3.49 -11.22
N ILE A 29 -12.52 -2.25 -10.84
CA ILE A 29 -13.21 -1.26 -11.67
C ILE A 29 -12.26 -0.56 -12.66
N GLY A 30 -10.99 -0.36 -12.25
CA GLY A 30 -9.98 0.25 -13.09
C GLY A 30 -8.82 0.81 -12.28
N PHE A 31 -8.04 1.64 -12.93
CA PHE A 31 -6.89 2.30 -12.31
C PHE A 31 -6.75 3.75 -12.81
N TYR A 32 -5.91 4.52 -12.13
CA TYR A 32 -5.45 5.83 -12.56
C TYR A 32 -3.93 5.92 -12.43
N ASP A 33 -3.27 6.51 -13.40
CA ASP A 33 -1.86 6.92 -13.33
C ASP A 33 -1.70 8.31 -13.94
N GLN A 34 -0.86 9.14 -13.32
CA GLN A 34 -0.59 10.50 -13.82
C GLN A 34 0.26 10.51 -15.10
N ASP A 35 1.07 9.47 -15.32
CA ASP A 35 1.85 9.29 -16.55
C ASP A 35 0.96 8.67 -17.63
N ILE A 36 0.55 9.51 -18.59
CA ILE A 36 -0.35 9.12 -19.68
C ILE A 36 0.22 7.97 -20.52
N ALA A 37 1.54 7.94 -20.72
CA ALA A 37 2.18 6.88 -21.53
C ALA A 37 2.12 5.53 -20.78
N THR A 38 2.42 5.53 -19.48
CA THR A 38 2.27 4.36 -18.60
C THR A 38 0.82 3.92 -18.54
N ALA A 39 -0.11 4.86 -18.32
CA ALA A 39 -1.53 4.59 -18.24
C ALA A 39 -2.08 3.90 -19.50
N LYS A 40 -1.77 4.44 -20.69
CA LYS A 40 -2.16 3.85 -21.97
C LYS A 40 -1.62 2.45 -22.14
N LYS A 41 -0.31 2.26 -21.92
CA LYS A 41 0.34 0.94 -22.04
C LYS A 41 -0.29 -0.09 -21.11
N VAL A 42 -0.48 0.26 -19.84
CA VAL A 42 -1.05 -0.67 -18.84
C VAL A 42 -2.50 -1.01 -19.16
N SER A 43 -3.30 -0.04 -19.64
CA SER A 43 -4.66 -0.28 -20.06
C SER A 43 -4.75 -1.27 -21.23
N GLU A 44 -3.85 -1.13 -22.21
CA GLU A 44 -3.75 -2.05 -23.35
C GLU A 44 -3.24 -3.44 -22.95
N ASP A 45 -2.13 -3.50 -22.18
CA ASP A 45 -1.48 -4.75 -21.80
C ASP A 45 -2.36 -5.60 -20.86
N LEU A 46 -3.02 -4.96 -19.89
CA LEU A 46 -3.80 -5.65 -18.87
C LEU A 46 -5.31 -5.66 -19.15
N GLN A 47 -5.79 -5.02 -20.21
CA GLN A 47 -7.22 -4.90 -20.56
C GLN A 47 -8.03 -4.39 -19.35
N VAL A 48 -7.55 -3.30 -18.71
CA VAL A 48 -8.17 -2.65 -17.54
C VAL A 48 -8.48 -1.21 -17.87
N LYS A 49 -9.66 -0.73 -17.46
CA LYS A 49 -10.07 0.65 -17.65
C LYS A 49 -9.12 1.61 -16.94
N CYS A 50 -8.60 2.60 -17.69
CA CYS A 50 -7.91 3.75 -17.12
C CYS A 50 -8.89 4.90 -16.93
N PHE A 51 -8.90 5.49 -15.74
CA PHE A 51 -9.69 6.67 -15.41
C PHE A 51 -8.94 7.95 -15.75
N SER A 52 -9.66 9.04 -15.98
CA SER A 52 -9.09 10.34 -16.36
C SER A 52 -8.58 11.15 -15.16
N SER A 53 -9.02 10.82 -13.96
CA SER A 53 -8.62 11.49 -12.72
C SER A 53 -8.77 10.60 -11.48
N ILE A 54 -8.04 10.96 -10.41
CA ILE A 54 -8.19 10.34 -9.09
C ILE A 54 -9.63 10.42 -8.60
N ASN A 55 -10.27 11.58 -8.75
CA ASN A 55 -11.62 11.79 -8.28
C ASN A 55 -12.64 10.89 -8.98
N GLU A 56 -12.54 10.72 -10.28
CA GLU A 56 -13.44 9.86 -11.05
C GLU A 56 -13.29 8.39 -10.62
N LEU A 57 -12.07 7.92 -10.41
CA LEU A 57 -11.82 6.57 -9.89
C LEU A 57 -12.42 6.41 -8.49
N VAL A 58 -12.07 7.30 -7.57
CA VAL A 58 -12.50 7.22 -6.15
C VAL A 58 -14.02 7.24 -6.03
N ASP A 59 -14.72 8.03 -6.85
CA ASP A 59 -16.19 8.07 -6.85
C ASP A 59 -16.83 6.76 -7.33
N SER A 60 -16.10 5.96 -8.11
CA SER A 60 -16.60 4.73 -8.73
C SER A 60 -16.39 3.47 -7.90
N VAL A 61 -15.68 3.53 -6.75
CA VAL A 61 -15.23 2.36 -5.99
C VAL A 61 -15.60 2.43 -4.52
N ASP A 62 -15.47 1.29 -3.83
CA ASP A 62 -15.62 1.17 -2.37
C ASP A 62 -14.26 1.18 -1.67
N VAL A 63 -13.23 0.67 -2.36
CA VAL A 63 -11.86 0.52 -1.86
C VAL A 63 -10.88 1.15 -2.84
N VAL A 64 -9.92 1.90 -2.33
CA VAL A 64 -8.81 2.47 -3.10
C VAL A 64 -7.51 1.81 -2.69
N ASP A 65 -6.82 1.22 -3.65
CA ASP A 65 -5.48 0.64 -3.51
C ASP A 65 -4.44 1.65 -4.00
N ILE A 66 -3.59 2.16 -3.10
CA ILE A 66 -2.63 3.24 -3.36
C ILE A 66 -1.23 2.66 -3.49
N VAL A 67 -0.70 2.72 -4.71
CA VAL A 67 0.60 2.16 -5.12
C VAL A 67 1.42 3.20 -5.89
N THR A 68 1.16 4.46 -5.61
CA THR A 68 1.90 5.61 -6.14
C THR A 68 3.28 5.74 -5.48
N PRO A 69 4.18 6.65 -5.93
CA PRO A 69 5.33 7.06 -5.13
C PRO A 69 4.91 7.61 -3.76
N THR A 70 5.74 7.37 -2.73
CA THR A 70 5.43 7.70 -1.33
C THR A 70 5.03 9.17 -1.12
N ILE A 71 5.66 10.08 -1.86
CA ILE A 71 5.34 11.51 -1.79
C ILE A 71 3.89 11.86 -2.15
N SER A 72 3.21 10.99 -2.87
CA SER A 72 1.79 11.17 -3.28
C SER A 72 0.80 10.40 -2.37
N HIS A 73 1.28 9.57 -1.45
CA HIS A 73 0.43 8.72 -0.61
C HIS A 73 -0.55 9.54 0.21
N PHE A 74 -0.06 10.59 0.88
CA PHE A 74 -0.91 11.45 1.74
C PHE A 74 -2.06 12.09 0.96
N GLU A 75 -1.78 12.65 -0.21
CA GLU A 75 -2.79 13.30 -1.04
C GLU A 75 -3.83 12.28 -1.52
N CYS A 76 -3.37 11.18 -2.12
CA CYS A 76 -4.24 10.11 -2.63
C CYS A 76 -5.15 9.53 -1.54
N ALA A 77 -4.57 9.19 -0.38
CA ALA A 77 -5.32 8.65 0.74
C ALA A 77 -6.31 9.67 1.31
N SER A 78 -5.91 10.94 1.44
CA SER A 78 -6.80 12.00 1.92
C SER A 78 -8.03 12.18 1.04
N VAL A 79 -7.89 12.09 -0.29
CA VAL A 79 -9.02 12.15 -1.23
C VAL A 79 -9.96 10.98 -1.00
N ALA A 80 -9.43 9.77 -0.88
CA ALA A 80 -10.24 8.56 -0.66
C ALA A 80 -10.97 8.60 0.69
N LEU A 81 -10.27 8.92 1.78
CA LEU A 81 -10.82 8.96 3.14
C LEU A 81 -11.91 10.02 3.29
N LYS A 82 -11.71 11.22 2.75
CA LYS A 82 -12.74 12.29 2.75
C LYS A 82 -14.01 11.90 2.01
N LYS A 83 -13.94 10.94 1.08
CA LYS A 83 -15.10 10.39 0.37
C LYS A 83 -15.62 9.10 1.01
N GLY A 84 -15.17 8.76 2.22
CA GLY A 84 -15.63 7.59 2.97
C GLY A 84 -15.25 6.25 2.33
N LYS A 85 -14.12 6.20 1.60
CA LYS A 85 -13.64 4.96 0.97
C LYS A 85 -12.67 4.23 1.87
N HIS A 86 -12.71 2.89 1.85
CA HIS A 86 -11.66 2.07 2.44
C HIS A 86 -10.36 2.24 1.65
N VAL A 87 -9.21 2.13 2.33
CA VAL A 87 -7.90 2.35 1.71
C VAL A 87 -6.96 1.20 2.04
N PHE A 88 -6.35 0.64 1.00
CA PHE A 88 -5.07 -0.06 1.12
C PHE A 88 -3.99 0.89 0.62
N ILE A 89 -2.89 1.03 1.35
CA ILE A 89 -1.80 1.93 1.00
C ILE A 89 -0.46 1.22 1.16
N GLU A 90 0.39 1.30 0.13
CA GLU A 90 1.72 0.71 0.19
C GLU A 90 2.61 1.37 1.25
N LYS A 91 3.59 0.60 1.69
CA LYS A 91 4.62 1.08 2.61
C LYS A 91 5.63 2.02 1.88
N PRO A 92 6.21 2.99 2.60
CA PRO A 92 5.76 3.51 3.90
C PRO A 92 4.42 4.21 3.75
N ILE A 93 3.63 4.24 4.83
CA ILE A 93 2.28 4.84 4.77
C ILE A 93 2.30 6.26 4.19
N VAL A 94 3.26 7.08 4.60
CA VAL A 94 3.52 8.46 4.13
C VAL A 94 4.98 8.82 4.37
N ALA A 95 5.40 10.02 3.95
CA ALA A 95 6.77 10.50 4.10
C ALA A 95 7.09 11.06 5.50
N THR A 96 6.10 11.59 6.23
CA THR A 96 6.29 12.25 7.53
C THR A 96 5.31 11.75 8.60
N VAL A 97 5.70 11.89 9.87
CA VAL A 97 4.84 11.52 11.02
C VAL A 97 3.58 12.39 11.07
N ASP A 98 3.70 13.70 10.80
CA ASP A 98 2.54 14.60 10.76
C ASP A 98 1.48 14.15 9.73
N GLU A 99 1.91 13.75 8.55
CA GLU A 99 1.01 13.19 7.55
C GLU A 99 0.34 11.89 8.03
N ALA A 100 1.11 11.01 8.71
CA ALA A 100 0.56 9.77 9.26
C ALA A 100 -0.52 10.06 10.30
N ASP A 101 -0.26 10.95 11.26
CA ASP A 101 -1.22 11.34 12.29
C ASP A 101 -2.50 11.94 11.70
N ARG A 102 -2.36 12.72 10.64
CA ARG A 102 -3.50 13.30 9.91
C ARG A 102 -4.32 12.24 9.18
N LEU A 103 -3.68 11.23 8.56
CA LEU A 103 -4.41 10.13 7.92
C LEU A 103 -5.14 9.26 8.94
N VAL A 104 -4.55 8.99 10.11
CA VAL A 104 -5.21 8.25 11.20
C VAL A 104 -6.50 8.96 11.62
N LYS A 105 -6.43 10.27 11.87
CA LYS A 105 -7.60 11.08 12.22
C LYS A 105 -8.67 11.06 11.13
N LEU A 106 -8.28 11.23 9.86
CA LEU A 106 -9.23 11.17 8.73
C LEU A 106 -9.91 9.79 8.64
N ALA A 107 -9.18 8.71 8.87
CA ALA A 107 -9.73 7.36 8.84
C ALA A 107 -10.75 7.12 9.99
N GLU A 108 -10.44 7.62 11.18
CA GLU A 108 -11.33 7.57 12.34
C GLU A 108 -12.61 8.39 12.09
N GLU A 109 -12.48 9.63 11.63
CA GLU A 109 -13.60 10.52 11.31
C GLU A 109 -14.52 9.93 10.22
N ALA A 110 -13.92 9.34 9.17
CA ALA A 110 -14.66 8.71 8.09
C ALA A 110 -15.24 7.34 8.48
N ASN A 111 -14.83 6.77 9.61
CA ASN A 111 -15.21 5.42 10.07
C ASN A 111 -14.99 4.33 9.00
N VAL A 112 -13.85 4.36 8.33
CA VAL A 112 -13.44 3.41 7.30
C VAL A 112 -12.23 2.59 7.72
N LYS A 113 -11.94 1.52 6.98
CA LYS A 113 -10.74 0.71 7.21
C LYS A 113 -9.59 1.21 6.36
N VAL A 114 -8.43 1.35 6.99
CA VAL A 114 -7.15 1.62 6.33
C VAL A 114 -6.19 0.50 6.68
N GLN A 115 -5.54 -0.05 5.66
CA GLN A 115 -4.50 -1.07 5.83
C GLN A 115 -3.24 -0.62 5.12
N VAL A 116 -2.10 -0.75 5.81
CA VAL A 116 -0.78 -0.52 5.22
C VAL A 116 -0.19 -1.83 4.70
N GLY A 117 0.49 -1.78 3.56
CA GLY A 117 1.07 -2.91 2.84
C GLY A 117 2.31 -3.51 3.50
N HIS A 118 2.27 -3.84 4.79
CA HIS A 118 3.34 -4.54 5.49
C HIS A 118 3.35 -6.03 5.14
N VAL A 119 3.76 -6.34 3.91
CA VAL A 119 3.65 -7.68 3.31
C VAL A 119 4.48 -8.74 4.02
N GLU A 120 5.57 -8.36 4.69
CA GLU A 120 6.41 -9.31 5.43
C GLU A 120 5.69 -10.01 6.58
N ARG A 121 4.60 -9.44 7.11
CA ARG A 121 3.72 -10.13 8.07
C ARG A 121 3.06 -11.38 7.50
N PHE A 122 2.94 -11.45 6.19
CA PHE A 122 2.36 -12.58 5.45
C PHE A 122 3.42 -13.47 4.80
N ASN A 123 4.71 -13.22 5.06
CA ASN A 123 5.80 -14.07 4.61
C ASN A 123 5.65 -15.47 5.22
N PRO A 124 5.59 -16.55 4.42
CA PRO A 124 5.37 -17.91 4.92
C PRO A 124 6.39 -18.34 5.98
N ALA A 125 7.66 -17.92 5.84
CA ALA A 125 8.69 -18.22 6.83
C ALA A 125 8.41 -17.54 8.17
N TYR A 126 7.97 -16.26 8.14
CA TYR A 126 7.59 -15.55 9.35
C TYR A 126 6.34 -16.14 10.00
N ILE A 127 5.30 -16.46 9.21
CA ILE A 127 4.09 -17.12 9.72
C ILE A 127 4.42 -18.44 10.42
N ALA A 128 5.30 -19.25 9.82
CA ALA A 128 5.75 -20.52 10.42
C ALA A 128 6.58 -20.32 11.69
N ALA A 129 7.44 -19.30 11.74
CA ALA A 129 8.31 -19.04 12.90
C ALA A 129 7.54 -18.37 14.06
N ARG A 130 6.55 -17.51 13.78
CA ARG A 130 5.85 -16.67 14.75
C ARG A 130 5.32 -17.42 16.00
N PRO A 131 4.71 -18.61 15.90
CA PRO A 131 4.23 -19.35 17.07
C PRO A 131 5.36 -19.80 18.01
N HIS A 132 6.60 -19.86 17.53
CA HIS A 132 7.78 -20.30 18.29
C HIS A 132 8.57 -19.12 18.90
N ILE A 133 8.21 -17.88 18.55
CA ILE A 133 8.82 -16.67 19.10
C ILE A 133 8.09 -16.29 20.39
N ASN A 134 8.78 -16.44 21.53
CA ASN A 134 8.18 -16.19 22.83
C ASN A 134 9.01 -15.19 23.63
N ALA A 135 8.48 -13.95 23.78
CA ALA A 135 9.05 -12.87 24.56
C ALA A 135 10.58 -12.68 24.37
N PRO A 136 11.06 -12.36 23.16
CA PRO A 136 12.49 -12.22 22.90
C PRO A 136 13.06 -11.08 23.75
N LEU A 137 14.21 -11.33 24.39
CA LEU A 137 14.94 -10.32 25.18
C LEU A 137 15.90 -9.50 24.32
N PHE A 138 16.29 -10.03 23.17
CA PHE A 138 17.19 -9.38 22.21
C PHE A 138 16.79 -9.79 20.80
N VAL A 139 16.81 -8.85 19.88
CA VAL A 139 16.55 -9.09 18.46
C VAL A 139 17.63 -8.39 17.65
N GLU A 140 18.21 -9.09 16.71
CA GLU A 140 19.14 -8.55 15.71
C GLU A 140 18.61 -8.89 14.32
N ALA A 141 18.55 -7.90 13.43
CA ALA A 141 18.09 -8.07 12.06
C ALA A 141 19.14 -7.56 11.07
N HIS A 142 19.40 -8.34 10.04
CA HIS A 142 20.32 -8.00 8.95
C HIS A 142 19.57 -8.07 7.63
N ARG A 143 19.45 -6.92 6.95
CA ARG A 143 18.89 -6.84 5.60
C ARG A 143 19.98 -6.43 4.62
N LEU A 144 20.60 -7.41 4.03
CA LEU A 144 21.67 -7.23 3.05
C LEU A 144 21.08 -7.37 1.64
N ALA A 145 21.08 -6.28 0.88
CA ALA A 145 20.57 -6.26 -0.49
C ALA A 145 21.54 -5.53 -1.42
N ILE A 146 21.59 -5.94 -2.68
CA ILE A 146 22.28 -5.19 -3.73
C ILE A 146 21.49 -3.89 -3.95
N PHE A 147 22.22 -2.80 -4.19
CA PHE A 147 21.61 -1.50 -4.49
C PHE A 147 20.60 -1.62 -5.62
N ASN A 148 19.39 -1.14 -5.37
CA ASN A 148 18.32 -1.03 -6.36
C ASN A 148 18.00 0.45 -6.58
N PRO A 149 18.06 0.97 -7.83
CA PRO A 149 17.77 2.38 -8.11
C PRO A 149 16.28 2.75 -7.97
N ARG A 150 15.40 1.79 -7.70
CA ARG A 150 13.99 2.04 -7.40
C ARG A 150 13.81 2.39 -5.93
N GLY A 151 12.83 3.23 -5.59
CA GLY A 151 12.52 3.61 -4.21
C GLY A 151 13.50 4.65 -3.64
N THR A 152 14.12 5.46 -4.49
CA THR A 152 15.07 6.51 -4.08
C THR A 152 14.38 7.81 -3.63
N ASP A 153 13.07 7.84 -3.61
CA ASP A 153 12.24 8.95 -3.16
C ASP A 153 12.14 9.05 -1.62
N VAL A 154 12.56 8.01 -0.90
CA VAL A 154 12.59 7.97 0.56
C VAL A 154 13.91 7.42 1.11
N PRO A 155 14.29 7.76 2.38
CA PRO A 155 15.47 7.19 3.02
C PRO A 155 15.38 5.67 3.17
N VAL A 156 16.55 4.99 3.21
CA VAL A 156 16.66 3.53 3.35
C VAL A 156 15.89 2.96 4.55
N VAL A 157 15.74 3.76 5.61
CA VAL A 157 14.94 3.36 6.79
C VAL A 157 13.48 3.17 6.41
N LEU A 158 12.90 4.07 5.64
CA LEU A 158 11.51 4.00 5.21
C LEU A 158 11.31 3.05 4.02
N ASP A 159 12.33 2.82 3.20
CA ASP A 159 12.21 1.89 2.08
C ASP A 159 12.43 0.42 2.49
N LEU A 160 13.52 0.13 3.19
CA LEU A 160 13.94 -1.25 3.50
C LEU A 160 13.74 -1.62 4.97
N MET A 161 14.23 -0.79 5.89
CA MET A 161 14.24 -1.12 7.32
C MET A 161 12.84 -1.18 7.93
N VAL A 162 11.87 -0.48 7.34
CA VAL A 162 10.46 -0.50 7.76
C VAL A 162 9.88 -1.92 7.82
N HIS A 163 10.32 -2.82 6.96
CA HIS A 163 9.90 -4.23 6.99
C HIS A 163 10.36 -4.96 8.24
N ASP A 164 11.63 -4.74 8.62
CA ASP A 164 12.23 -5.37 9.81
C ASP A 164 11.68 -4.74 11.09
N ILE A 165 11.48 -3.43 11.10
CA ILE A 165 10.85 -2.70 12.21
C ILE A 165 9.44 -3.25 12.46
N ASP A 166 8.62 -3.37 11.41
CA ASP A 166 7.25 -3.87 11.53
C ASP A 166 7.20 -5.30 12.10
N ILE A 167 8.06 -6.19 11.64
CA ILE A 167 8.16 -7.57 12.15
C ILE A 167 8.62 -7.58 13.62
N ILE A 168 9.62 -6.76 13.98
CA ILE A 168 10.11 -6.67 15.37
C ILE A 168 8.99 -6.17 16.30
N LEU A 169 8.26 -5.14 15.88
CA LEU A 169 7.12 -4.62 16.66
C LEU A 169 6.02 -5.68 16.88
N ASP A 170 5.76 -6.53 15.87
CA ASP A 170 4.81 -7.64 16.01
C ASP A 170 5.33 -8.73 16.97
N MET A 171 6.65 -9.01 16.97
CA MET A 171 7.27 -10.00 17.86
C MET A 171 7.24 -9.58 19.33
N ILE A 172 7.58 -8.33 19.63
CA ILE A 172 7.71 -7.85 21.01
C ILE A 172 6.38 -7.41 21.64
N LYS A 173 5.29 -7.43 20.86
CA LYS A 173 3.93 -7.12 21.33
C LYS A 173 3.88 -5.90 22.24
N ILE A 174 4.47 -4.81 21.81
CA ILE A 174 4.32 -3.52 22.49
C ILE A 174 2.82 -3.19 22.48
N LYS A 175 2.24 -3.19 23.68
CA LYS A 175 0.85 -2.79 23.93
C LYS A 175 0.76 -1.27 23.94
#